data_6146cc2517f8072ed9598f31ed9d0703
#
_entry.id   6146cc2517f8072ed9598f31ed9d0703
#
_cell.length_a   1.000
_cell.length_b   1.000
_cell.length_c   1.000
_cell.angle_alpha   90.00
_cell.angle_beta   90.00
_cell.angle_gamma   90.00
#
_symmetry.space_group_name_H-M   'P 1'
#
loop_
_entity.id
_entity.type
_entity.pdbx_description
1 polymer ?
#
loop_
_entity_poly.entity_id
_entity_poly.type
_entity_poly.pdbx_seq_one_letter_code
_entity_poly.pdbx_strand_id
1 'polypeptide(L)'
;MQQKKRTRKRLKVSQKKGGKRRYSKKDMQDFRIKIMFCILLAATIILGIYGCVKGKSTVRDSGLKVDASEPEIDVQLLDMNEYSRPGTPTDTITGIVIHYTANPGSTAKQNRDYFNGLQDGHDTYASSHFVVGIEGEIVQCIPTAEMAYASNERNNDTVSIECCHPDETGKFTDATYESVVHLTAFLCKKFNLTEQDVIRHYDVTGKN
;
A
#
# COMPACT_ATOMS: atom_id res chain seq x y z
N MET A 1 -15.96 -51.04 69.04
CA MET A 1 -15.41 -50.95 67.65
C MET A 1 -16.45 -51.54 66.70
N GLN A 2 -17.17 -50.66 65.96
CA GLN A 2 -18.21 -51.07 65.00
C GLN A 2 -17.70 -50.89 63.62
N GLN A 3 -17.61 -51.96 62.83
CA GLN A 3 -17.29 -51.90 61.38
C GLN A 3 -18.57 -51.63 60.60
N LYS A 4 -18.56 -50.48 59.85
CA LYS A 4 -19.59 -50.12 58.88
C LYS A 4 -19.36 -50.89 57.57
N LYS A 5 -20.23 -51.78 57.18
CA LYS A 5 -20.31 -52.43 55.86
C LYS A 5 -20.81 -51.44 54.84
N ARG A 6 -19.99 -51.11 53.82
CA ARG A 6 -20.39 -50.35 52.63
C ARG A 6 -20.98 -51.32 51.59
N THR A 7 -22.27 -51.18 51.32
CA THR A 7 -22.98 -51.89 50.24
C THR A 7 -22.72 -51.18 48.90
N ARG A 8 -22.06 -51.86 47.95
CA ARG A 8 -21.87 -51.39 46.57
C ARG A 8 -23.16 -51.61 45.76
N LYS A 9 -23.88 -50.55 45.39
CA LYS A 9 -24.93 -50.55 44.35
C LYS A 9 -24.31 -50.71 42.97
N ARG A 10 -24.57 -51.82 42.29
CA ARG A 10 -24.25 -51.99 40.85
C ARG A 10 -25.24 -51.23 40.02
N LEU A 11 -24.77 -50.23 39.30
CA LEU A 11 -25.50 -49.50 38.23
C LEU A 11 -25.60 -50.41 36.99
N LYS A 12 -26.83 -50.82 36.64
CA LYS A 12 -27.09 -51.47 35.35
C LYS A 12 -27.03 -50.47 34.23
N VAL A 13 -26.01 -50.55 33.37
CA VAL A 13 -25.91 -49.79 32.12
C VAL A 13 -26.85 -50.45 31.11
N SER A 14 -27.92 -49.76 30.75
CA SER A 14 -28.84 -50.16 29.68
C SER A 14 -28.20 -49.83 28.33
N GLN A 15 -27.78 -50.87 27.60
CA GLN A 15 -27.36 -50.72 26.22
C GLN A 15 -28.58 -50.47 25.32
N LYS A 16 -28.80 -49.24 24.85
CA LYS A 16 -29.75 -48.96 23.75
C LYS A 16 -29.16 -49.50 22.46
N LYS A 17 -29.77 -50.59 21.94
CA LYS A 17 -29.52 -51.08 20.58
C LYS A 17 -29.91 -49.99 19.58
N GLY A 18 -28.92 -49.42 18.86
CA GLY A 18 -29.11 -48.45 17.75
C GLY A 18 -29.80 -49.13 16.57
N GLY A 19 -31.08 -48.93 16.43
CA GLY A 19 -31.85 -49.37 15.27
C GLY A 19 -31.42 -48.51 14.05
N LYS A 20 -30.91 -49.13 13.00
CA LYS A 20 -30.66 -48.46 11.70
C LYS A 20 -31.99 -47.91 11.15
N ARG A 21 -32.21 -46.62 11.18
CA ARG A 21 -33.36 -45.99 10.53
C ARG A 21 -33.29 -46.27 9.02
N ARG A 22 -34.27 -47.02 8.50
CA ARG A 22 -34.48 -47.12 7.04
C ARG A 22 -35.17 -45.85 6.58
N TYR A 23 -34.46 -45.04 5.78
CA TYR A 23 -35.03 -43.86 5.14
C TYR A 23 -36.03 -44.29 4.03
N SER A 24 -37.19 -43.63 3.93
CA SER A 24 -38.18 -43.89 2.89
C SER A 24 -37.66 -43.35 1.57
N LYS A 25 -38.23 -43.84 0.44
CA LYS A 25 -37.90 -43.31 -0.90
C LYS A 25 -38.17 -41.81 -0.98
N LYS A 26 -39.15 -41.29 -0.28
CA LYS A 26 -39.51 -39.86 -0.21
C LYS A 26 -38.43 -39.07 0.54
N ASP A 27 -37.93 -39.56 1.68
CA ASP A 27 -36.85 -38.91 2.45
C ASP A 27 -35.57 -38.83 1.61
N MET A 28 -35.25 -39.84 0.83
CA MET A 28 -34.12 -39.85 -0.11
C MET A 28 -34.27 -38.84 -1.26
N GLN A 29 -35.48 -38.65 -1.74
CA GLN A 29 -35.78 -37.70 -2.81
C GLN A 29 -35.69 -36.26 -2.31
N ASP A 30 -36.25 -35.97 -1.14
CA ASP A 30 -36.18 -34.67 -0.48
C ASP A 30 -34.71 -34.32 -0.09
N PHE A 31 -33.92 -35.30 0.33
CA PHE A 31 -32.49 -35.11 0.58
C PHE A 31 -31.71 -34.76 -0.71
N ARG A 32 -31.99 -35.43 -1.83
CA ARG A 32 -31.35 -35.12 -3.14
C ARG A 32 -31.71 -33.74 -3.63
N ILE A 33 -32.97 -33.30 -3.47
CA ILE A 33 -33.44 -31.97 -3.87
C ILE A 33 -32.70 -30.90 -3.01
N LYS A 34 -32.59 -31.10 -1.69
CA LYS A 34 -31.86 -30.18 -0.82
C LYS A 34 -30.38 -30.05 -1.18
N ILE A 35 -29.72 -31.18 -1.51
CA ILE A 35 -28.31 -31.16 -1.96
C ILE A 35 -28.18 -30.39 -3.29
N MET A 36 -29.07 -30.63 -4.26
CA MET A 36 -29.05 -29.88 -5.53
C MET A 36 -29.24 -28.37 -5.31
N PHE A 37 -30.14 -27.96 -4.40
CA PHE A 37 -30.31 -26.55 -4.03
C PHE A 37 -29.05 -25.96 -3.39
N CYS A 38 -28.40 -26.68 -2.49
CA CYS A 38 -27.14 -26.23 -1.87
C CYS A 38 -26.01 -26.10 -2.91
N ILE A 39 -25.92 -27.01 -3.88
CA ILE A 39 -24.93 -26.96 -4.97
C ILE A 39 -25.20 -25.77 -5.91
N LEU A 40 -26.46 -25.53 -6.26
CA LEU A 40 -26.85 -24.38 -7.08
C LEU A 40 -26.56 -23.05 -6.35
N LEU A 41 -26.85 -22.96 -5.06
CA LEU A 41 -26.56 -21.76 -4.26
C LEU A 41 -25.04 -21.53 -4.14
N ALA A 42 -24.25 -22.58 -3.93
CA ALA A 42 -22.79 -22.48 -3.91
C ALA A 42 -22.23 -22.06 -5.28
N ALA A 43 -22.77 -22.58 -6.38
CA ALA A 43 -22.37 -22.20 -7.73
C ALA A 43 -22.68 -20.72 -8.05
N THR A 44 -23.83 -20.19 -7.60
CA THR A 44 -24.19 -18.78 -7.78
C THR A 44 -23.31 -17.87 -6.94
N ILE A 45 -22.94 -18.26 -5.73
CA ILE A 45 -22.01 -17.52 -4.88
C ILE A 45 -20.62 -17.51 -5.52
N ILE A 46 -20.13 -18.65 -6.01
CA ILE A 46 -18.82 -18.74 -6.69
C ILE A 46 -18.81 -17.91 -7.97
N LEU A 47 -19.88 -17.94 -8.77
CA LEU A 47 -20.01 -17.10 -9.97
C LEU A 47 -20.10 -15.60 -9.62
N GLY A 48 -20.78 -15.25 -8.53
CA GLY A 48 -20.83 -13.87 -8.01
C GLY A 48 -19.46 -13.38 -7.55
N ILE A 49 -18.71 -14.20 -6.82
CA ILE A 49 -17.34 -13.89 -6.39
C ILE A 49 -16.40 -13.82 -7.61
N TYR A 50 -16.53 -14.75 -8.58
CA TYR A 50 -15.73 -14.73 -9.81
C TYR A 50 -16.05 -13.52 -10.72
N GLY A 51 -17.30 -13.07 -10.73
CA GLY A 51 -17.73 -11.84 -11.41
C GLY A 51 -17.19 -10.59 -10.73
N CYS A 52 -17.13 -10.56 -9.39
CA CYS A 52 -16.57 -9.45 -8.62
C CYS A 52 -15.03 -9.36 -8.76
N VAL A 53 -14.33 -10.52 -8.83
CA VAL A 53 -12.86 -10.56 -9.03
C VAL A 53 -12.46 -10.25 -10.49
N LYS A 54 -13.34 -10.47 -11.46
CA LYS A 54 -13.16 -10.06 -12.86
C LYS A 54 -13.80 -8.73 -13.24
N GLY A 55 -14.35 -8.00 -12.29
CA GLY A 55 -14.63 -6.59 -12.44
C GLY A 55 -13.29 -5.85 -12.57
N LYS A 56 -12.61 -6.01 -13.71
CA LYS A 56 -11.64 -5.01 -14.16
C LYS A 56 -12.40 -3.70 -14.11
N SER A 57 -12.01 -2.82 -13.20
CA SER A 57 -12.35 -1.42 -13.33
C SER A 57 -11.89 -1.05 -14.74
N THR A 58 -12.84 -0.85 -15.64
CA THR A 58 -12.56 -0.15 -16.88
C THR A 58 -12.30 1.29 -16.45
N VAL A 59 -11.09 1.55 -15.96
CA VAL A 59 -10.50 2.87 -16.01
C VAL A 59 -10.63 3.21 -17.51
N ARG A 60 -11.46 4.20 -17.83
CA ARG A 60 -11.49 4.77 -19.18
C ARG A 60 -10.05 5.21 -19.42
N ASP A 61 -9.35 4.46 -20.24
CA ASP A 61 -8.10 4.91 -20.82
C ASP A 61 -8.44 6.25 -21.47
N SER A 62 -7.99 7.33 -20.83
CA SER A 62 -8.22 8.70 -21.32
C SER A 62 -7.50 8.96 -22.63
N GLY A 63 -6.81 7.96 -23.18
CA GLY A 63 -6.02 8.09 -24.39
C GLY A 63 -4.81 9.02 -24.26
N LEU A 64 -4.59 9.60 -23.07
CA LEU A 64 -3.40 10.37 -22.77
C LEU A 64 -2.21 9.39 -22.65
N LYS A 65 -1.38 9.35 -23.68
CA LYS A 65 -0.10 8.66 -23.58
C LYS A 65 0.85 9.56 -22.78
N VAL A 66 0.99 9.25 -21.50
CA VAL A 66 2.02 9.90 -20.67
C VAL A 66 3.37 9.31 -21.07
N ASP A 67 4.37 10.18 -21.28
CA ASP A 67 5.74 9.75 -21.53
C ASP A 67 6.29 9.09 -20.25
N ALA A 68 6.71 7.84 -20.37
CA ALA A 68 7.33 7.05 -19.30
C ALA A 68 8.79 6.70 -19.63
N SER A 69 9.44 7.50 -20.49
CA SER A 69 10.89 7.48 -20.65
C SER A 69 11.56 8.08 -19.41
N GLU A 70 12.84 7.86 -19.23
CA GLU A 70 13.58 8.49 -18.13
C GLU A 70 13.69 10.01 -18.40
N PRO A 71 13.18 10.86 -17.46
CA PRO A 71 13.34 12.30 -17.60
C PRO A 71 14.80 12.71 -17.35
N GLU A 72 15.13 13.96 -17.70
CA GLU A 72 16.40 14.55 -17.29
C GLU A 72 16.40 14.75 -15.76
N ILE A 73 17.37 14.13 -15.09
CA ILE A 73 17.50 14.15 -13.63
C ILE A 73 18.88 14.70 -13.26
N ASP A 74 18.92 15.79 -12.51
CA ASP A 74 20.14 16.30 -11.90
C ASP A 74 20.44 15.52 -10.60
N VAL A 75 21.48 14.69 -10.62
CA VAL A 75 21.83 13.82 -9.48
C VAL A 75 22.71 14.58 -8.51
N GLN A 76 22.11 15.08 -7.42
CA GLN A 76 22.77 15.80 -6.34
C GLN A 76 22.56 15.07 -5.00
N LEU A 77 23.15 13.89 -4.85
CA LEU A 77 22.94 13.07 -3.65
C LEU A 77 23.37 13.80 -2.37
N LEU A 78 22.58 13.57 -1.31
CA LEU A 78 22.92 14.03 0.04
C LEU A 78 24.17 13.28 0.53
N ASP A 79 24.94 13.93 1.42
CA ASP A 79 25.99 13.25 2.16
C ASP A 79 25.37 12.17 3.06
N MET A 80 26.11 11.08 3.29
CA MET A 80 25.70 10.03 4.21
C MET A 80 25.67 10.54 5.64
N ASN A 81 24.50 10.57 6.25
CA ASN A 81 24.31 11.01 7.65
C ASN A 81 23.01 10.43 8.22
N GLU A 82 22.90 10.38 9.55
CA GLU A 82 21.73 9.77 10.21
C GLU A 82 20.44 10.59 10.07
N TYR A 83 20.51 11.90 9.81
CA TYR A 83 19.35 12.82 9.84
C TYR A 83 18.61 12.91 8.52
N SER A 84 19.28 12.70 7.39
CA SER A 84 18.65 12.84 6.07
C SER A 84 18.96 11.70 5.11
N ARG A 85 20.12 11.06 5.19
CA ARG A 85 20.50 9.92 4.34
C ARG A 85 21.22 8.84 5.15
N PRO A 86 20.52 7.96 5.86
CA PRO A 86 21.14 6.93 6.70
C PRO A 86 21.78 5.79 5.90
N GLY A 87 21.53 5.70 4.58
CA GLY A 87 22.00 4.61 3.73
C GLY A 87 21.30 3.27 4.01
N THR A 88 20.16 3.29 4.68
CA THR A 88 19.36 2.09 4.92
C THR A 88 18.75 1.62 3.61
N PRO A 89 18.94 0.36 3.20
CA PRO A 89 18.29 -0.16 1.99
C PRO A 89 16.76 -0.13 2.11
N THR A 90 16.08 0.17 1.00
CA THR A 90 14.63 0.02 0.90
C THR A 90 14.24 -1.45 0.75
N ASP A 91 13.02 -1.77 1.15
CA ASP A 91 12.34 -3.01 0.76
C ASP A 91 11.92 -2.96 -0.73
N THR A 92 11.07 -3.89 -1.16
CA THR A 92 10.43 -3.79 -2.48
C THR A 92 9.58 -2.52 -2.54
N ILE A 93 9.81 -1.67 -3.53
CA ILE A 93 9.02 -0.46 -3.72
C ILE A 93 7.59 -0.84 -4.14
N THR A 94 6.63 -0.39 -3.37
CA THR A 94 5.19 -0.67 -3.55
C THR A 94 4.36 0.60 -3.77
N GLY A 95 4.98 1.78 -3.80
CA GLY A 95 4.28 3.02 -4.06
C GLY A 95 5.18 4.23 -4.26
N ILE A 96 4.55 5.31 -4.70
CA ILE A 96 5.16 6.65 -4.83
C ILE A 96 4.33 7.60 -3.99
N VAL A 97 4.98 8.39 -3.13
CA VAL A 97 4.32 9.39 -2.29
C VAL A 97 4.66 10.79 -2.79
N ILE A 98 3.62 11.54 -3.15
CA ILE A 98 3.75 12.93 -3.59
C ILE A 98 3.58 13.85 -2.38
N HIS A 99 4.54 14.74 -2.22
CA HIS A 99 4.59 15.78 -1.20
C HIS A 99 4.65 17.17 -1.84
N TYR A 100 4.43 18.19 -1.06
CA TYR A 100 4.78 19.56 -1.42
C TYR A 100 5.70 20.12 -0.32
N THR A 101 6.65 20.96 -0.70
CA THR A 101 7.74 21.39 0.20
C THR A 101 7.27 22.24 1.38
N ALA A 102 6.04 22.76 1.37
CA ALA A 102 5.52 23.72 2.35
C ALA A 102 6.47 24.94 2.57
N ASN A 103 7.30 25.25 1.56
CA ASN A 103 8.30 26.30 1.60
C ASN A 103 8.17 27.15 0.31
N PRO A 104 7.20 28.08 0.25
CA PRO A 104 6.87 28.85 -0.93
C PRO A 104 8.06 29.59 -1.53
N GLY A 105 8.19 29.51 -2.85
CA GLY A 105 9.25 30.20 -3.61
C GLY A 105 10.64 29.57 -3.50
N SER A 106 10.80 28.45 -2.77
CA SER A 106 12.08 27.75 -2.70
C SER A 106 12.35 26.92 -3.95
N THR A 107 13.63 26.84 -4.36
CA THR A 107 14.08 26.01 -5.49
C THR A 107 14.31 24.55 -5.06
N ALA A 108 14.39 23.64 -6.04
CA ALA A 108 14.74 22.24 -5.77
C ALA A 108 16.11 22.13 -5.07
N LYS A 109 17.09 22.93 -5.51
CA LYS A 109 18.41 22.94 -4.88
C LYS A 109 18.37 23.44 -3.43
N GLN A 110 17.60 24.47 -3.11
CA GLN A 110 17.48 24.97 -1.73
C GLN A 110 16.87 23.91 -0.80
N ASN A 111 15.87 23.16 -1.25
CA ASN A 111 15.28 22.08 -0.48
C ASN A 111 16.26 20.90 -0.34
N ARG A 112 17.00 20.55 -1.38
CA ARG A 112 18.09 19.56 -1.30
C ARG A 112 19.17 19.99 -0.29
N ASP A 113 19.58 21.26 -0.34
CA ASP A 113 20.61 21.79 0.56
C ASP A 113 20.11 21.85 2.02
N TYR A 114 18.82 22.15 2.24
CA TYR A 114 18.18 22.03 3.55
C TYR A 114 18.29 20.60 4.09
N PHE A 115 17.93 19.58 3.30
CA PHE A 115 18.08 18.20 3.75
C PHE A 115 19.53 17.85 4.08
N ASN A 116 20.48 18.30 3.25
CA ASN A 116 21.90 18.04 3.52
C ASN A 116 22.39 18.72 4.80
N GLY A 117 21.90 19.94 5.10
CA GLY A 117 22.28 20.71 6.28
C GLY A 117 21.73 20.15 7.60
N LEU A 118 20.77 19.21 7.57
CA LEU A 118 20.26 18.59 8.78
C LEU A 118 21.34 17.80 9.55
N GLN A 119 22.39 17.35 8.86
CA GLN A 119 23.56 16.73 9.51
C GLN A 119 24.30 17.68 10.47
N ASP A 120 24.19 18.98 10.28
CA ASP A 120 24.86 20.01 11.11
C ASP A 120 23.92 20.54 12.20
N GLY A 121 22.62 20.70 11.87
CA GLY A 121 21.59 21.23 12.77
C GLY A 121 21.09 20.23 13.81
N HIS A 122 20.96 18.97 13.43
CA HIS A 122 20.40 17.88 14.24
C HIS A 122 18.97 18.13 14.73
N ASP A 123 18.22 18.99 14.03
CA ASP A 123 16.91 19.47 14.50
C ASP A 123 15.78 18.47 14.23
N THR A 124 15.88 17.71 13.12
CA THR A 124 14.85 16.78 12.68
C THR A 124 15.40 15.74 11.71
N TYR A 125 14.60 14.70 11.46
CA TYR A 125 14.86 13.72 10.41
C TYR A 125 13.95 14.04 9.24
N ALA A 126 14.50 14.43 8.10
CA ALA A 126 13.74 14.72 6.89
C ALA A 126 14.60 14.57 5.62
N SER A 127 14.00 14.04 4.57
CA SER A 127 14.59 13.96 3.23
C SER A 127 13.57 13.51 2.21
N SER A 128 13.94 13.52 0.94
CA SER A 128 13.14 12.94 -0.16
C SER A 128 14.08 12.30 -1.18
N HIS A 129 13.55 11.38 -1.99
CA HIS A 129 14.30 10.80 -3.09
C HIS A 129 14.50 11.83 -4.20
N PHE A 130 13.44 12.57 -4.53
CA PHE A 130 13.46 13.59 -5.56
C PHE A 130 12.84 14.90 -5.06
N VAL A 131 13.33 16.00 -5.59
CA VAL A 131 12.70 17.32 -5.48
C VAL A 131 12.47 17.85 -6.88
N VAL A 132 11.22 18.24 -7.19
CA VAL A 132 10.86 18.87 -8.46
C VAL A 132 10.68 20.36 -8.22
N GLY A 133 11.45 21.17 -8.95
CA GLY A 133 11.51 22.62 -8.78
C GLY A 133 10.38 23.36 -9.48
N ILE A 134 10.34 24.68 -9.26
CA ILE A 134 9.30 25.58 -9.80
C ILE A 134 9.39 25.68 -11.34
N GLU A 135 10.60 25.57 -11.89
CA GLU A 135 10.85 25.58 -13.34
C GLU A 135 10.81 24.19 -13.97
N GLY A 136 10.44 23.17 -13.17
CA GLY A 136 10.30 21.78 -13.61
C GLY A 136 11.60 20.97 -13.55
N GLU A 137 12.69 21.51 -13.03
CA GLU A 137 13.93 20.78 -12.81
C GLU A 137 13.73 19.65 -11.80
N ILE A 138 14.34 18.48 -12.04
CA ILE A 138 14.25 17.31 -11.18
C ILE A 138 15.61 17.06 -10.54
N VAL A 139 15.69 17.18 -9.22
CA VAL A 139 16.91 16.89 -8.44
C VAL A 139 16.74 15.58 -7.70
N GLN A 140 17.67 14.63 -7.89
CA GLN A 140 17.71 13.40 -7.09
C GLN A 140 18.60 13.59 -5.86
N CYS A 141 18.02 13.45 -4.67
CA CYS A 141 18.68 13.61 -3.40
C CYS A 141 19.13 12.28 -2.78
N ILE A 142 18.36 11.21 -2.99
CA ILE A 142 18.65 9.88 -2.44
C ILE A 142 18.43 8.84 -3.53
N PRO A 143 19.31 7.80 -3.65
CA PRO A 143 19.05 6.67 -4.54
C PRO A 143 17.75 5.96 -4.18
N THR A 144 16.97 5.52 -5.17
CA THR A 144 15.71 4.80 -4.90
C THR A 144 15.90 3.42 -4.25
N ALA A 145 17.14 2.97 -4.10
CA ALA A 145 17.50 1.75 -3.35
C ALA A 145 17.80 2.03 -1.86
N GLU A 146 17.73 3.28 -1.43
CA GLU A 146 17.93 3.72 -0.05
C GLU A 146 16.65 4.37 0.47
N MET A 147 16.39 4.25 1.76
CA MET A 147 15.24 4.87 2.44
C MET A 147 15.40 6.38 2.57
N ALA A 148 14.31 7.14 2.35
CA ALA A 148 14.21 8.56 2.69
C ALA A 148 13.28 8.77 3.89
N TYR A 149 13.51 9.83 4.66
CA TYR A 149 12.66 10.23 5.78
C TYR A 149 11.56 11.20 5.31
N ALA A 150 10.54 10.68 4.62
CA ALA A 150 9.47 11.49 4.02
C ALA A 150 8.05 11.03 4.39
N SER A 151 7.84 9.73 4.48
CA SER A 151 6.51 9.10 4.42
C SER A 151 6.18 8.25 5.64
N ASN A 152 6.80 8.52 6.79
CA ASN A 152 6.61 7.81 8.07
C ASN A 152 6.74 6.28 7.93
N GLU A 153 5.66 5.54 8.21
CA GLU A 153 5.63 4.07 8.12
C GLU A 153 5.84 3.54 6.68
N ARG A 154 5.72 4.41 5.67
CA ARG A 154 5.95 4.06 4.26
C ARG A 154 7.35 4.45 3.77
N ASN A 155 8.27 4.83 4.67
CA ASN A 155 9.65 5.19 4.28
C ASN A 155 10.41 4.04 3.63
N ASN A 156 10.17 2.79 4.06
CA ASN A 156 10.93 1.64 3.60
C ASN A 156 10.49 1.08 2.25
N ASP A 157 9.26 1.38 1.81
CA ASP A 157 8.64 0.74 0.64
C ASP A 157 8.11 1.72 -0.39
N THR A 158 8.42 3.02 -0.27
CA THR A 158 7.98 4.04 -1.24
C THR A 158 9.11 4.92 -1.73
N VAL A 159 8.93 5.46 -2.94
CA VAL A 159 9.71 6.59 -3.45
C VAL A 159 8.95 7.88 -3.16
N SER A 160 9.61 8.84 -2.52
CA SER A 160 9.05 10.16 -2.21
C SER A 160 9.49 11.22 -3.22
N ILE A 161 8.56 12.09 -3.60
CA ILE A 161 8.79 13.24 -4.49
C ILE A 161 8.26 14.49 -3.80
N GLU A 162 9.16 15.43 -3.49
CA GLU A 162 8.81 16.75 -2.98
C GLU A 162 8.62 17.71 -4.15
N CYS A 163 7.52 18.46 -4.15
CA CYS A 163 7.17 19.39 -5.21
C CYS A 163 7.26 20.82 -4.70
N CYS A 164 8.09 21.65 -5.34
CA CYS A 164 8.17 23.07 -5.07
C CYS A 164 6.93 23.80 -5.60
N HIS A 165 6.58 24.92 -4.96
CA HIS A 165 5.47 25.76 -5.33
C HIS A 165 5.82 27.25 -5.15
N PRO A 166 5.27 28.16 -5.99
CA PRO A 166 5.73 29.55 -6.02
C PRO A 166 5.23 30.39 -4.85
N ASP A 167 4.08 30.05 -4.27
CA ASP A 167 3.40 30.89 -3.29
C ASP A 167 2.63 30.08 -2.23
N GLU A 168 2.01 30.76 -1.26
CA GLU A 168 1.29 30.19 -0.12
C GLU A 168 0.05 29.36 -0.51
N THR A 169 -0.38 29.40 -1.77
CA THR A 169 -1.54 28.60 -2.21
C THR A 169 -1.23 27.12 -2.34
N GLY A 170 0.07 26.76 -2.39
CA GLY A 170 0.53 25.39 -2.62
C GLY A 170 0.27 24.88 -4.04
N LYS A 171 -0.19 25.76 -4.97
CA LYS A 171 -0.45 25.39 -6.35
C LYS A 171 0.87 25.27 -7.10
N PHE A 172 1.06 24.14 -7.77
CA PHE A 172 2.23 23.92 -8.63
C PHE A 172 2.15 24.77 -9.90
N THR A 173 3.32 25.14 -10.45
CA THR A 173 3.40 25.65 -11.82
C THR A 173 3.08 24.54 -12.82
N ASP A 174 2.78 24.91 -14.06
CA ASP A 174 2.58 23.92 -15.12
C ASP A 174 3.88 23.12 -15.35
N ALA A 175 5.05 23.75 -15.28
CA ALA A 175 6.34 23.09 -15.41
C ALA A 175 6.60 22.08 -14.29
N THR A 176 6.35 22.44 -13.01
CA THR A 176 6.43 21.51 -11.89
C THR A 176 5.49 20.32 -12.10
N TYR A 177 4.22 20.59 -12.48
CA TYR A 177 3.22 19.55 -12.65
C TYR A 177 3.58 18.56 -13.78
N GLU A 178 4.00 19.06 -14.94
CA GLU A 178 4.43 18.24 -16.07
C GLU A 178 5.62 17.36 -15.70
N SER A 179 6.61 17.91 -15.01
CA SER A 179 7.78 17.15 -14.55
C SER A 179 7.44 16.09 -13.50
N VAL A 180 6.53 16.40 -12.56
CA VAL A 180 6.03 15.41 -11.57
C VAL A 180 5.31 14.28 -12.28
N VAL A 181 4.44 14.57 -13.26
CA VAL A 181 3.73 13.54 -14.02
C VAL A 181 4.71 12.65 -14.80
N HIS A 182 5.70 13.26 -15.49
CA HIS A 182 6.71 12.52 -16.25
C HIS A 182 7.58 11.62 -15.33
N LEU A 183 8.13 12.19 -14.25
CA LEU A 183 8.92 11.44 -13.28
C LEU A 183 8.12 10.28 -12.67
N THR A 184 6.87 10.54 -12.28
CA THR A 184 5.98 9.53 -11.70
C THR A 184 5.70 8.40 -12.67
N ALA A 185 5.41 8.69 -13.95
CA ALA A 185 5.19 7.69 -14.98
C ALA A 185 6.43 6.82 -15.23
N PHE A 186 7.62 7.43 -15.27
CA PHE A 186 8.89 6.71 -15.34
C PHE A 186 9.09 5.76 -14.15
N LEU A 187 8.86 6.25 -12.92
CA LEU A 187 9.01 5.45 -11.70
C LEU A 187 7.97 4.31 -11.63
N CYS A 188 6.72 4.56 -12.02
CA CYS A 188 5.70 3.52 -12.11
C CYS A 188 6.14 2.39 -13.04
N LYS A 189 6.66 2.74 -14.23
CA LYS A 189 7.21 1.76 -15.17
C LYS A 189 8.43 1.02 -14.60
N LYS A 190 9.34 1.74 -13.94
CA LYS A 190 10.57 1.18 -13.35
C LYS A 190 10.29 0.16 -12.26
N PHE A 191 9.30 0.41 -11.41
CA PHE A 191 8.94 -0.43 -10.26
C PHE A 191 7.71 -1.31 -10.49
N ASN A 192 7.18 -1.35 -11.72
CA ASN A 192 5.97 -2.10 -12.08
C ASN A 192 4.75 -1.72 -11.22
N LEU A 193 4.57 -0.42 -11.00
CA LEU A 193 3.47 0.19 -10.26
C LEU A 193 2.37 0.66 -11.23
N THR A 194 1.20 0.94 -10.67
CA THR A 194 0.05 1.53 -11.36
C THR A 194 -0.24 2.92 -10.82
N GLU A 195 -1.15 3.65 -11.44
CA GLU A 195 -1.61 4.95 -10.95
C GLU A 195 -2.26 4.88 -9.55
N GLN A 196 -2.72 3.70 -9.13
CA GLN A 196 -3.32 3.49 -7.81
C GLN A 196 -2.28 3.39 -6.70
N ASP A 197 -1.02 3.14 -7.06
CA ASP A 197 0.10 3.07 -6.14
C ASP A 197 0.77 4.45 -5.94
N VAL A 198 0.25 5.49 -6.64
CA VAL A 198 0.66 6.89 -6.48
C VAL A 198 -0.29 7.56 -5.50
N ILE A 199 0.24 7.92 -4.33
CA ILE A 199 -0.54 8.45 -3.21
C ILE A 199 0.04 9.77 -2.72
N ARG A 200 -0.73 10.52 -1.95
CA ARG A 200 -0.28 11.76 -1.30
C ARG A 200 0.21 11.46 0.12
N HIS A 201 1.00 12.34 0.68
CA HIS A 201 1.36 12.27 2.10
C HIS A 201 0.11 12.17 3.00
N TYR A 202 -0.95 12.90 2.65
CA TYR A 202 -2.25 12.83 3.35
C TYR A 202 -2.80 11.40 3.44
N ASP A 203 -2.65 10.61 2.38
CA ASP A 203 -3.18 9.24 2.32
C ASP A 203 -2.41 8.28 3.24
N VAL A 204 -1.18 8.65 3.65
CA VAL A 204 -0.37 7.92 4.63
C VAL A 204 -0.72 8.33 6.06
N THR A 205 -0.79 9.63 6.36
CA THR A 205 -0.84 10.14 7.74
C THR A 205 -2.13 10.84 8.13
N GLY A 206 -3.00 11.17 7.17
CA GLY A 206 -4.17 12.03 7.37
C GLY A 206 -3.83 13.50 7.68
N LYS A 207 -2.55 13.91 7.51
CA LYS A 207 -2.09 15.28 7.68
C LYS A 207 -1.91 15.95 6.32
N ASN A 208 -2.37 17.21 6.23
CA ASN A 208 -2.09 18.10 5.10
C ASN A 208 -0.74 18.73 5.30
#